data_90514edfa0c4f3264ff2f8c64dd73db0
#
_entry.id   90514edfa0c4f3264ff2f8c64dd73db0
#
_cell.length_a   1.000
_cell.length_b   1.000
_cell.length_c   1.000
_cell.angle_alpha   90.00
_cell.angle_beta   90.00
_cell.angle_gamma   90.00
#
_symmetry.space_group_name_H-M   'P 1'
#
loop_
_entity.id
_entity.type
_entity.pdbx_description
1 polymer ?
#
loop_
_entity_poly.entity_id
_entity_poly.type
_entity_poly.pdbx_seq_one_letter_code
_entity_poly.pdbx_strand_id
1 'polypeptide(L)'
;MTLHTDHEYPGHDSKKPSTTETGARRESDAHSLSVGNDGPLLLHDVALVEKLARFDRERVPERSPHAKGSGAFGELEITADLSAYTKADFLQQGKKTPMLARFSTVAGELGSPDSWRDVRGFALKFYTEEGNFDMVGNNTPIFFVRDPMKFPDFIHSQKRTPDSGLRSNNMQWDF
;
A
#
# COMPACT_ATOMS: atom_id res chain seq x y z
N MET A 1 24.31 16.88 -18.68
CA MET A 1 24.41 15.97 -17.54
C MET A 1 23.84 14.65 -18.03
N THR A 2 24.71 13.77 -18.50
CA THR A 2 24.33 12.48 -19.09
C THR A 2 24.06 11.52 -17.95
N LEU A 3 22.81 11.09 -17.79
CA LEU A 3 22.46 10.04 -16.87
C LEU A 3 23.07 8.74 -17.39
N HIS A 4 24.01 8.17 -16.64
CA HIS A 4 24.54 6.85 -16.90
C HIS A 4 23.44 5.82 -16.54
N THR A 5 22.86 5.24 -17.59
CA THR A 5 21.81 4.21 -17.50
C THR A 5 22.36 2.78 -17.56
N ASP A 6 23.68 2.58 -17.38
CA ASP A 6 24.32 1.30 -17.61
C ASP A 6 24.79 0.61 -16.31
N HIS A 7 23.92 0.53 -15.31
CA HIS A 7 24.12 -0.43 -14.24
C HIS A 7 23.26 -1.66 -14.47
N GLU A 8 23.82 -2.61 -15.22
CA GLU A 8 23.25 -3.95 -15.32
C GLU A 8 23.28 -4.60 -13.92
N TYR A 9 22.10 -4.82 -13.38
CA TYR A 9 21.95 -5.72 -12.22
C TYR A 9 22.35 -7.13 -12.63
N PRO A 10 23.17 -7.84 -11.85
CA PRO A 10 23.38 -9.26 -12.08
C PRO A 10 22.03 -10.00 -11.99
N GLY A 11 21.53 -10.45 -13.14
CA GLY A 11 20.25 -11.13 -13.24
C GLY A 11 19.10 -10.31 -13.82
N HIS A 12 19.24 -8.98 -13.99
CA HIS A 12 18.26 -8.19 -14.73
C HIS A 12 18.65 -8.10 -16.20
N ASP A 13 18.09 -8.97 -17.02
CA ASP A 13 18.18 -8.87 -18.47
C ASP A 13 17.09 -7.91 -18.96
N SER A 14 17.46 -6.65 -19.16
CA SER A 14 16.58 -5.59 -19.68
C SER A 14 15.99 -5.91 -21.07
N LYS A 15 16.49 -6.96 -21.73
CA LYS A 15 16.00 -7.45 -23.01
C LYS A 15 14.91 -8.51 -22.88
N LYS A 16 14.69 -9.05 -21.68
CA LYS A 16 13.61 -10.01 -21.50
C LYS A 16 12.29 -9.29 -21.34
N PRO A 17 11.29 -9.64 -22.14
CA PRO A 17 9.98 -9.04 -22.01
C PRO A 17 9.35 -9.38 -20.65
N SER A 18 8.65 -8.44 -20.05
CA SER A 18 7.80 -8.72 -18.91
C SER A 18 6.76 -9.77 -19.27
N THR A 19 6.46 -10.65 -18.33
CA THR A 19 5.42 -11.66 -18.49
C THR A 19 4.45 -11.63 -17.31
N THR A 20 3.24 -12.11 -17.52
CA THR A 20 2.32 -12.46 -16.43
C THR A 20 2.87 -13.66 -15.63
N GLU A 21 2.30 -13.94 -14.47
CA GLU A 21 2.62 -15.16 -13.71
C GLU A 21 2.32 -16.44 -14.48
N THR A 22 1.39 -16.39 -15.42
CA THR A 22 1.05 -17.51 -16.32
C THR A 22 1.94 -17.58 -17.57
N GLY A 23 2.91 -16.68 -17.70
CA GLY A 23 3.88 -16.67 -18.80
C GLY A 23 3.44 -15.93 -20.06
N ALA A 24 2.27 -15.28 -20.07
CA ALA A 24 1.85 -14.45 -21.19
C ALA A 24 2.71 -13.17 -21.28
N ARG A 25 3.20 -12.88 -22.48
CA ARG A 25 4.05 -11.70 -22.73
C ARG A 25 3.28 -10.42 -22.52
N ARG A 26 3.94 -9.41 -21.94
CA ARG A 26 3.43 -8.05 -21.76
C ARG A 26 4.27 -7.03 -22.52
N GLU A 27 3.60 -6.02 -23.03
CA GLU A 27 4.25 -4.85 -23.63
C GLU A 27 4.47 -3.73 -22.60
N SER A 28 3.60 -3.64 -21.60
CA SER A 28 3.64 -2.61 -20.57
C SER A 28 2.92 -3.09 -19.29
N ASP A 29 3.26 -2.51 -18.15
CA ASP A 29 2.56 -2.67 -16.88
C ASP A 29 1.68 -1.45 -16.52
N ALA A 30 1.56 -0.48 -17.43
CA ALA A 30 0.88 0.79 -17.22
C ALA A 30 -0.50 0.87 -17.91
N HIS A 31 -1.25 -0.24 -17.97
CA HIS A 31 -2.57 -0.29 -18.63
C HIS A 31 -3.75 -0.05 -17.68
N SER A 32 -3.50 0.16 -16.40
CA SER A 32 -4.55 0.55 -15.46
C SER A 32 -5.06 1.96 -15.76
N LEU A 33 -6.36 2.18 -15.61
CA LEU A 33 -6.99 3.46 -15.90
C LEU A 33 -7.37 4.18 -14.61
N SER A 34 -7.02 5.45 -14.51
CA SER A 34 -7.40 6.34 -13.42
C SER A 34 -8.15 7.57 -13.93
N VAL A 35 -8.83 8.26 -13.05
CA VAL A 35 -9.42 9.58 -13.35
C VAL A 35 -8.32 10.64 -13.22
N GLY A 36 -7.74 11.05 -14.35
CA GLY A 36 -6.59 11.93 -14.36
C GLY A 36 -5.34 11.27 -13.74
N ASN A 37 -4.33 12.07 -13.45
CA ASN A 37 -3.04 11.56 -12.98
C ASN A 37 -3.04 11.12 -11.51
N ASP A 38 -3.93 11.64 -10.69
CA ASP A 38 -3.96 11.44 -9.24
C ASP A 38 -5.33 11.01 -8.71
N GLY A 39 -6.24 10.65 -9.59
CA GLY A 39 -7.60 10.26 -9.23
C GLY A 39 -7.73 8.78 -8.90
N PRO A 40 -8.95 8.34 -8.54
CA PRO A 40 -9.22 6.95 -8.27
C PRO A 40 -8.98 6.05 -9.47
N LEU A 41 -8.56 4.83 -9.20
CA LEU A 41 -8.37 3.79 -10.20
C LEU A 41 -9.74 3.25 -10.63
N LEU A 42 -10.05 3.35 -11.92
CA LEU A 42 -11.32 2.87 -12.51
C LEU A 42 -11.21 1.44 -13.03
N LEU A 43 -10.03 1.05 -13.49
CA LEU A 43 -9.77 -0.28 -14.03
C LEU A 43 -8.40 -0.74 -13.57
N HIS A 44 -8.35 -1.87 -12.88
CA HIS A 44 -7.12 -2.56 -12.54
C HIS A 44 -6.66 -3.43 -13.70
N ASP A 45 -5.47 -3.19 -14.16
CA ASP A 45 -4.78 -4.13 -15.05
C ASP A 45 -4.29 -5.34 -14.23
N VAL A 46 -4.27 -6.51 -14.85
CA VAL A 46 -3.67 -7.74 -14.31
C VAL A 46 -2.22 -7.49 -13.87
N ALA A 47 -1.47 -6.70 -14.63
CA ALA A 47 -0.11 -6.33 -14.30
C ALA A 47 0.04 -5.65 -12.95
N LEU A 48 -0.82 -4.69 -12.64
CA LEU A 48 -0.82 -4.00 -11.34
C LEU A 48 -1.17 -4.97 -10.21
N VAL A 49 -2.19 -5.81 -10.40
CA VAL A 49 -2.62 -6.78 -9.38
C VAL A 49 -1.52 -7.80 -9.10
N GLU A 50 -0.87 -8.34 -10.13
CA GLU A 50 0.23 -9.28 -9.97
C GLU A 50 1.47 -8.63 -9.32
N LYS A 51 1.76 -7.37 -9.66
CA LYS A 51 2.86 -6.61 -9.06
C LYS A 51 2.67 -6.45 -7.55
N LEU A 52 1.47 -6.03 -7.12
CA LEU A 52 1.10 -5.95 -5.70
C LEU A 52 1.20 -7.30 -5.00
N ALA A 53 0.64 -8.35 -5.60
CA ALA A 53 0.68 -9.70 -5.05
C ALA A 53 2.12 -10.24 -4.91
N ARG A 54 2.99 -9.92 -5.86
CA ARG A 54 4.41 -10.29 -5.81
C ARG A 54 5.11 -9.67 -4.62
N PHE A 55 4.91 -8.39 -4.35
CA PHE A 55 5.50 -7.73 -3.18
C PHE A 55 5.07 -8.38 -1.87
N ASP A 56 3.81 -8.73 -1.75
CA ASP A 56 3.31 -9.42 -0.56
C ASP A 56 3.96 -10.81 -0.40
N ARG A 57 4.12 -11.56 -1.47
CA ARG A 57 4.73 -12.90 -1.43
C ARG A 57 6.22 -12.87 -1.09
N GLU A 58 6.96 -11.87 -1.53
CA GLU A 58 8.39 -11.74 -1.24
C GLU A 58 8.70 -11.58 0.24
N ARG A 59 7.74 -11.12 1.03
CA ARG A 59 7.92 -10.82 2.45
C ARG A 59 7.15 -11.72 3.40
N VAL A 60 6.62 -12.85 2.95
CA VAL A 60 5.96 -13.82 3.84
C VAL A 60 6.94 -14.22 4.97
N PRO A 61 6.53 -14.21 6.25
CA PRO A 61 5.19 -13.93 6.77
C PRO A 61 4.86 -12.45 7.03
N GLU A 62 5.71 -11.51 6.66
CA GLU A 62 5.52 -10.09 6.89
C GLU A 62 4.64 -9.46 5.81
N ARG A 63 3.91 -8.40 6.18
CA ARG A 63 3.25 -7.52 5.21
C ARG A 63 4.27 -6.64 4.50
N SER A 64 4.00 -6.30 3.28
CA SER A 64 4.76 -5.31 2.52
C SER A 64 3.81 -4.21 2.04
N PRO A 65 3.82 -3.04 2.58
CA PRO A 65 4.35 -2.47 3.82
C PRO A 65 3.51 -2.77 5.07
N HIS A 66 3.70 -1.99 6.13
CA HIS A 66 2.97 -2.10 7.40
C HIS A 66 3.19 -3.44 8.14
N ALA A 67 4.40 -4.01 8.04
CA ALA A 67 4.74 -5.28 8.68
C ALA A 67 4.55 -5.24 10.20
N LYS A 68 4.97 -4.13 10.85
CA LYS A 68 4.85 -3.94 12.29
C LYS A 68 3.58 -3.19 12.65
N GLY A 69 2.80 -3.75 13.56
CA GLY A 69 1.59 -3.10 14.05
C GLY A 69 0.90 -3.90 15.12
N SER A 70 -0.04 -3.25 15.80
CA SER A 70 -0.88 -3.84 16.85
C SER A 70 -2.34 -3.54 16.57
N GLY A 71 -3.21 -4.49 16.90
CA GLY A 71 -4.65 -4.36 16.76
C GLY A 71 -5.36 -4.27 18.09
N ALA A 72 -6.54 -3.64 18.07
CA ALA A 72 -7.44 -3.58 19.21
C ALA A 72 -8.89 -3.69 18.73
N PHE A 73 -9.70 -4.40 19.46
CA PHE A 73 -11.15 -4.36 19.31
C PHE A 73 -11.72 -3.20 20.11
N GLY A 74 -12.78 -2.61 19.59
CA GLY A 74 -13.45 -1.50 20.22
C GLY A 74 -14.83 -1.27 19.64
N GLU A 75 -15.37 -0.11 19.94
CA GLU A 75 -16.69 0.33 19.49
C GLU A 75 -16.58 1.79 19.02
N LEU A 76 -17.15 2.07 17.87
CA LEU A 76 -17.37 3.44 17.41
C LEU A 76 -18.71 3.94 17.95
N GLU A 77 -18.72 5.06 18.66
CA GLU A 77 -19.93 5.76 19.10
C GLU A 77 -20.04 7.12 18.40
N ILE A 78 -21.15 7.39 17.75
CA ILE A 78 -21.41 8.66 17.09
C ILE A 78 -22.11 9.61 18.07
N THR A 79 -21.40 10.63 18.51
CA THR A 79 -21.88 11.59 19.51
C THR A 79 -22.50 12.85 18.91
N ALA A 80 -22.27 13.12 17.61
CA ALA A 80 -22.79 14.29 16.92
C ALA A 80 -23.80 13.90 15.83
N ASP A 81 -24.71 14.83 15.50
CA ASP A 81 -25.60 14.68 14.36
C ASP A 81 -24.84 14.95 13.05
N LEU A 82 -24.68 13.90 12.23
CA LEU A 82 -24.01 13.94 10.94
C LEU A 82 -24.99 13.85 9.77
N SER A 83 -26.31 13.94 10.00
CA SER A 83 -27.36 13.75 8.98
C SER A 83 -27.26 14.72 7.79
N ALA A 84 -26.66 15.90 7.99
CA ALA A 84 -26.38 16.87 6.93
C ALA A 84 -25.30 16.42 5.94
N TYR A 85 -24.45 15.46 6.32
CA TYR A 85 -23.28 15.02 5.54
C TYR A 85 -23.40 13.61 5.01
N THR A 86 -24.13 12.73 5.70
CA THR A 86 -24.22 11.32 5.33
C THR A 86 -25.56 10.70 5.71
N LYS A 87 -25.97 9.71 4.92
CA LYS A 87 -27.13 8.84 5.18
C LYS A 87 -26.72 7.46 5.70
N ALA A 88 -25.41 7.20 5.85
CA ALA A 88 -24.93 5.91 6.32
C ALA A 88 -25.47 5.62 7.73
N ASP A 89 -26.09 4.46 7.92
CA ASP A 89 -26.75 4.10 9.18
C ASP A 89 -25.79 4.09 10.35
N PHE A 90 -24.60 3.51 10.21
CA PHE A 90 -23.61 3.41 11.26
C PHE A 90 -23.03 4.76 11.71
N LEU A 91 -23.26 5.83 10.94
CA LEU A 91 -22.85 7.22 11.25
C LEU A 91 -24.00 8.08 11.81
N GLN A 92 -25.14 7.51 12.11
CA GLN A 92 -26.24 8.25 12.75
C GLN A 92 -25.96 8.47 14.23
N GLN A 93 -26.38 9.62 14.75
CA GLN A 93 -26.16 10.00 16.17
C GLN A 93 -26.68 8.93 17.11
N GLY A 94 -25.90 8.58 18.11
CA GLY A 94 -26.18 7.57 19.11
C GLY A 94 -25.93 6.12 18.67
N LYS A 95 -25.59 5.89 17.39
CA LYS A 95 -25.21 4.56 16.94
C LYS A 95 -23.88 4.12 17.54
N LYS A 96 -23.83 2.82 17.87
CA LYS A 96 -22.65 2.11 18.34
C LYS A 96 -22.35 0.96 17.39
N THR A 97 -21.15 0.93 16.87
CA THR A 97 -20.72 -0.04 15.87
C THR A 97 -19.44 -0.75 16.32
N PRO A 98 -19.44 -2.08 16.44
CA PRO A 98 -18.23 -2.83 16.75
C PRO A 98 -17.16 -2.58 15.69
N MET A 99 -15.91 -2.46 16.11
CA MET A 99 -14.81 -2.19 15.22
C MET A 99 -13.52 -2.90 15.60
N LEU A 100 -12.67 -3.13 14.62
CA LEU A 100 -11.28 -3.51 14.78
C LEU A 100 -10.41 -2.38 14.30
N ALA A 101 -9.50 -1.92 15.15
CA ALA A 101 -8.45 -0.97 14.77
C ALA A 101 -7.10 -1.67 14.67
N ARG A 102 -6.27 -1.27 13.70
CA ARG A 102 -4.87 -1.65 13.64
C ARG A 102 -4.03 -0.40 13.42
N PHE A 103 -3.03 -0.21 14.28
CA PHE A 103 -2.03 0.84 14.16
C PHE A 103 -0.70 0.22 13.73
N SER A 104 0.01 0.88 12.82
CA SER A 104 1.22 0.31 12.22
C SER A 104 2.25 1.37 11.86
N THR A 105 3.49 0.93 11.69
CA THR A 105 4.54 1.68 10.99
C THR A 105 4.48 1.35 9.50
N VAL A 106 4.92 2.25 8.62
CA VAL A 106 4.78 2.08 7.17
C VAL A 106 5.95 1.29 6.57
N ALA A 107 7.18 1.78 6.72
CA ALA A 107 8.35 1.24 6.05
C ALA A 107 9.15 0.23 6.90
N GLY A 108 8.90 0.16 8.22
CA GLY A 108 9.62 -0.73 9.12
C GLY A 108 9.24 -2.19 8.96
N GLU A 109 10.23 -3.08 9.05
CA GLU A 109 10.02 -4.52 9.16
C GLU A 109 9.43 -4.88 10.54
N LEU A 110 8.94 -6.11 10.69
CA LEU A 110 8.30 -6.59 11.92
C LEU A 110 9.16 -6.39 13.19
N GLY A 111 10.48 -6.56 13.09
CA GLY A 111 11.43 -6.39 14.19
C GLY A 111 11.97 -4.97 14.38
N SER A 112 11.53 -3.99 13.60
CA SER A 112 12.03 -2.62 13.71
C SER A 112 11.59 -1.94 15.01
N PRO A 113 12.40 -1.04 15.60
CA PRO A 113 12.05 -0.34 16.82
C PRO A 113 10.91 0.69 16.59
N ASP A 114 10.05 0.86 17.59
CA ASP A 114 8.96 1.85 17.55
C ASP A 114 9.44 3.31 17.51
N SER A 115 10.69 3.52 17.94
CA SER A 115 11.33 4.84 17.96
C SER A 115 11.83 5.32 16.59
N TRP A 116 11.80 4.48 15.57
CA TRP A 116 12.18 4.91 14.23
C TRP A 116 11.26 6.01 13.70
N ARG A 117 11.86 6.95 12.97
CA ARG A 117 11.12 7.93 12.20
C ARG A 117 10.49 7.23 11.01
N ASP A 118 9.19 7.05 11.09
CA ASP A 118 8.39 6.39 10.07
C ASP A 118 6.98 6.98 10.09
N VAL A 119 6.33 6.97 8.97
CA VAL A 119 4.91 7.31 8.88
C VAL A 119 4.12 6.28 9.71
N ARG A 120 3.11 6.74 10.44
CA ARG A 120 2.19 5.87 11.17
C ARG A 120 0.94 5.66 10.35
N GLY A 121 0.56 4.42 10.22
CA GLY A 121 -0.67 4.02 9.55
C GLY A 121 -1.72 3.53 10.53
N PHE A 122 -2.97 3.62 10.12
CA PHE A 122 -4.09 3.00 10.80
C PHE A 122 -5.05 2.37 9.81
N ALA A 123 -5.71 1.33 10.24
CA ALA A 123 -6.82 0.71 9.53
C ALA A 123 -7.94 0.47 10.53
N LEU A 124 -9.15 0.91 10.19
CA LEU A 124 -10.37 0.72 10.98
C LEU A 124 -11.33 -0.10 10.14
N LYS A 125 -11.80 -1.20 10.71
CA LYS A 125 -12.85 -2.02 10.13
C LYS A 125 -14.08 -1.90 11.00
N PHE A 126 -15.16 -1.37 10.44
CA PHE A 126 -16.46 -1.25 11.10
C PHE A 126 -17.35 -2.40 10.65
N TYR A 127 -17.91 -3.11 11.61
CA TYR A 127 -18.84 -4.22 11.37
C TYR A 127 -20.27 -3.67 11.42
N THR A 128 -20.72 -3.11 10.31
CA THR A 128 -22.04 -2.48 10.18
C THR A 128 -23.11 -3.50 9.81
N GLU A 129 -24.38 -3.16 10.00
CA GLU A 129 -25.50 -4.01 9.60
C GLU A 129 -25.58 -4.20 8.08
N GLU A 130 -25.06 -3.22 7.31
CA GLU A 130 -25.04 -3.26 5.84
C GLU A 130 -23.80 -3.98 5.27
N GLY A 131 -22.88 -4.45 6.13
CA GLY A 131 -21.63 -5.10 5.78
C GLY A 131 -20.43 -4.40 6.40
N ASN A 132 -19.22 -4.81 5.99
CA ASN A 132 -18.00 -4.20 6.50
C ASN A 132 -17.72 -2.88 5.78
N PHE A 133 -17.39 -1.87 6.58
CA PHE A 133 -16.84 -0.61 6.05
C PHE A 133 -15.41 -0.45 6.56
N ASP A 134 -14.46 -0.22 5.66
CA ASP A 134 -13.04 -0.10 5.99
C ASP A 134 -12.55 1.32 5.75
N MET A 135 -11.80 1.88 6.71
CA MET A 135 -11.08 3.14 6.57
C MET A 135 -9.60 2.89 6.81
N VAL A 136 -8.77 3.36 5.91
CA VAL A 136 -7.32 3.30 6.04
C VAL A 136 -6.72 4.69 5.91
N GLY A 137 -5.66 4.95 6.65
CA GLY A 137 -5.03 6.27 6.64
C GLY A 137 -3.62 6.26 7.22
N ASN A 138 -2.98 7.41 7.09
CA ASN A 138 -1.67 7.71 7.65
C ASN A 138 -1.73 9.02 8.45
N ASN A 139 -0.76 9.23 9.33
CA ASN A 139 -0.63 10.45 10.12
C ASN A 139 0.05 11.60 9.35
N THR A 140 -0.09 11.61 8.03
CA THR A 140 0.40 12.67 7.16
C THR A 140 -0.77 13.44 6.56
N PRO A 141 -0.66 14.76 6.34
CA PRO A 141 -1.76 15.54 5.77
C PRO A 141 -2.12 15.14 4.35
N ILE A 142 -1.15 14.65 3.58
CA ILE A 142 -1.30 14.21 2.19
C ILE A 142 -0.48 12.93 2.03
N PHE A 143 -1.04 11.95 1.30
CA PHE A 143 -0.27 10.79 0.89
C PHE A 143 0.69 11.19 -0.24
N PHE A 144 1.98 10.92 -0.07
CA PHE A 144 3.05 11.45 -0.92
C PHE A 144 3.14 10.76 -2.30
N VAL A 145 2.65 9.52 -2.44
CA VAL A 145 2.52 8.82 -3.73
C VAL A 145 1.05 8.51 -3.96
N ARG A 146 0.36 9.44 -4.62
CA ARG A 146 -1.09 9.34 -4.84
C ARG A 146 -1.45 8.54 -6.09
N ASP A 147 -0.52 8.41 -7.02
CA ASP A 147 -0.69 7.55 -8.19
C ASP A 147 -0.61 6.07 -7.77
N PRO A 148 -1.71 5.32 -7.84
CA PRO A 148 -1.74 3.93 -7.39
C PRO A 148 -0.86 3.01 -8.24
N MET A 149 -0.52 3.38 -9.47
CA MET A 149 0.38 2.61 -10.33
C MET A 149 1.85 2.76 -9.91
N LYS A 150 2.21 3.91 -9.31
CA LYS A 150 3.57 4.17 -8.80
C LYS A 150 3.80 3.67 -7.39
N PHE A 151 2.75 3.43 -6.64
CA PHE A 151 2.87 3.00 -5.25
C PHE A 151 3.69 1.70 -5.08
N PRO A 152 3.49 0.64 -5.89
CA PRO A 152 4.31 -0.55 -5.80
C PRO A 152 5.81 -0.28 -6.02
N ASP A 153 6.16 0.58 -6.97
CA ASP A 153 7.55 0.93 -7.24
C ASP A 153 8.18 1.68 -6.07
N PHE A 154 7.43 2.60 -5.46
CA PHE A 154 7.86 3.24 -4.23
C PHE A 154 8.13 2.24 -3.10
N ILE A 155 7.26 1.25 -2.89
CA ILE A 155 7.48 0.20 -1.89
C ILE A 155 8.73 -0.62 -2.24
N HIS A 156 8.92 -0.96 -3.51
CA HIS A 156 10.12 -1.64 -3.98
C HIS A 156 11.39 -0.86 -3.64
N SER A 157 11.40 0.45 -3.88
CA SER A 157 12.56 1.32 -3.59
C SER A 157 12.94 1.37 -2.09
N GLN A 158 12.03 1.03 -1.19
CA GLN A 158 12.26 1.01 0.26
C GLN A 158 12.71 -0.35 0.80
N LYS A 159 12.74 -1.39 -0.04
CA LYS A 159 13.13 -2.73 0.36
C LYS A 159 14.63 -2.84 0.65
N ARG A 160 14.96 -3.90 1.38
CA ARG A 160 16.33 -4.37 1.54
C ARG A 160 16.66 -5.38 0.44
N THR A 161 17.93 -5.43 0.06
CA THR A 161 18.39 -6.45 -0.89
C THR A 161 18.24 -7.84 -0.27
N PRO A 162 17.75 -8.84 -0.99
CA PRO A 162 17.58 -10.20 -0.47
C PRO A 162 18.89 -10.83 0.04
N ASP A 163 19.99 -10.55 -0.65
CA ASP A 163 21.28 -11.17 -0.37
C ASP A 163 21.97 -10.61 0.87
N SER A 164 21.97 -9.29 1.04
CA SER A 164 22.73 -8.61 2.10
C SER A 164 21.89 -8.12 3.27
N GLY A 165 20.57 -8.02 3.08
CA GLY A 165 19.67 -7.40 4.05
C GLY A 165 19.92 -5.89 4.26
N LEU A 166 20.73 -5.27 3.42
CA LEU A 166 21.04 -3.85 3.48
C LEU A 166 20.21 -3.06 2.48
N ARG A 167 19.97 -1.80 2.76
CA ARG A 167 19.38 -0.90 1.76
C ARG A 167 20.39 -0.63 0.67
N SER A 168 19.96 -0.79 -0.58
CA SER A 168 20.79 -0.47 -1.75
C SER A 168 20.35 0.86 -2.35
N ASN A 169 21.29 1.71 -2.70
CA ASN A 169 21.00 2.93 -3.44
C ASN A 169 20.41 2.63 -4.82
N ASN A 170 20.74 1.49 -5.39
CA ASN A 170 20.23 1.08 -6.71
C ASN A 170 18.72 0.86 -6.70
N MET A 171 18.14 0.33 -5.61
CA MET A 171 16.70 0.15 -5.50
C MET A 171 15.91 1.46 -5.47
N GLN A 172 16.56 2.58 -5.15
CA GLN A 172 15.93 3.90 -5.18
C GLN A 172 15.77 4.45 -6.61
N TRP A 173 16.52 3.92 -7.56
CA TRP A 173 16.44 4.33 -8.96
C TRP A 173 15.36 3.57 -9.76
N ASP A 174 14.77 2.56 -9.16
CA ASP A 174 13.67 1.78 -9.75
C ASP A 174 12.29 2.47 -9.58
N PHE A 175 12.28 3.61 -8.88
CA PHE A 175 11.07 4.39 -8.60
C PHE A 175 10.74 5.46 -9.64
#